data_1b24db65f6f70611342a5a8f0b96a0fa
#
_entry.id   1b24db65f6f70611342a5a8f0b96a0fa
#
_cell.length_a   1.000
_cell.length_b   1.000
_cell.length_c   1.000
_cell.angle_alpha   90.00
_cell.angle_beta   90.00
_cell.angle_gamma   90.00
#
_symmetry.space_group_name_H-M   'P 1'
#
loop_
_entity.id
_entity.type
_entity.pdbx_description
1 polymer ?
#
loop_
_entity_poly.entity_id
_entity_poly.type
_entity_poly.pdbx_seq_one_letter_code
_entity_poly.pdbx_strand_id
1 'polypeptide(L)'
;MLFVGFLVFGISAIAIPSRSTYGAQVSVDEPQYLLTALSIGEDLDLDISDEIEEEKFRSFHEVGLNTQTIDMNSSGQRLSPHDPLLPALLSVPMRIAGWVGARALLAVFAGLLASTTLWVAVRRFQVSSKTAAWVVGAFGAAPPLCSYGSQIYPEVPAALAVVLAIASATGAPSKRNAAAFVLSITALPWLSIKYMPVALTIFLLVALIKKKTERQFISAYTTVSFVLMAAIYLLFHKFVYQGWTVYSAGDHFVENEFNVIGGDPDIWGRSKRFIGLLVDRGFGLAAWTPSFLIFPAAVGFLCKKKIDNWQYLIFPFLIGWSTATWLAFTMHGWWWPGRQTVAVLPLAVIAIAVAIDHFKKFLFPTIFATVIGSIGWIWIAIEAQTGRRALIVDFEDTSWPWYKIWSKIFPDYHNMPANTMWVAAIWSFVIILFFSIGWQSVNGNKNPFRSKRADTNMITTDLNSGSSIR
;
A
#
# COMPACT_ATOMS: atom_id res chain seq x y z
N MET A 1 16.17 11.84 -5.21
CA MET A 1 15.57 10.67 -4.54
C MET A 1 15.71 10.77 -3.03
N LEU A 2 16.92 10.90 -2.50
CA LEU A 2 17.15 11.01 -1.04
C LEU A 2 16.32 12.13 -0.39
N PHE A 3 16.27 13.32 -0.99
CA PHE A 3 15.45 14.43 -0.46
C PHE A 3 13.97 14.06 -0.28
N VAL A 4 13.37 13.39 -1.27
CA VAL A 4 11.96 12.94 -1.18
C VAL A 4 11.81 11.88 -0.08
N GLY A 5 12.77 10.96 0.03
CA GLY A 5 12.78 9.97 1.10
C GLY A 5 12.87 10.62 2.50
N PHE A 6 13.77 11.57 2.69
CA PHE A 6 13.89 12.30 3.96
C PHE A 6 12.66 13.15 4.29
N LEU A 7 12.04 13.77 3.29
CA LEU A 7 10.78 14.50 3.48
C LEU A 7 9.67 13.56 4.00
N VAL A 8 9.48 12.42 3.34
CA VAL A 8 8.42 11.46 3.72
C VAL A 8 8.73 10.82 5.07
N PHE A 9 9.99 10.46 5.34
CA PHE A 9 10.43 10.03 6.66
C PHE A 9 10.08 11.07 7.74
N GLY A 10 10.43 12.33 7.53
CA GLY A 10 10.18 13.39 8.50
C GLY A 10 8.70 13.61 8.78
N ILE A 11 7.86 13.64 7.75
CA ILE A 11 6.40 13.80 7.89
C ILE A 11 5.77 12.58 8.59
N SER A 12 6.23 11.36 8.30
CA SER A 12 5.80 10.16 9.01
C SER A 12 6.22 10.18 10.47
N ALA A 13 7.45 10.60 10.75
CA ALA A 13 8.04 10.62 12.09
C ALA A 13 7.37 11.63 13.05
N ILE A 14 6.71 12.68 12.53
CA ILE A 14 6.00 13.67 13.36
C ILE A 14 5.00 13.00 14.31
N ALA A 15 4.34 11.93 13.89
CA ALA A 15 3.33 11.26 14.70
C ALA A 15 3.88 10.19 15.66
N ILE A 16 5.20 9.90 15.64
CA ILE A 16 5.80 8.88 16.53
C ILE A 16 5.42 9.07 18.00
N PRO A 17 5.54 10.28 18.60
CA PRO A 17 5.23 10.47 20.03
C PRO A 17 3.73 10.50 20.35
N SER A 18 2.85 10.44 19.32
CA SER A 18 1.41 10.57 19.52
C SER A 18 0.79 9.26 20.03
N ARG A 19 -0.17 9.37 20.95
CA ARG A 19 -0.99 8.25 21.39
C ARG A 19 -2.01 7.86 20.33
N SER A 20 -2.10 6.57 19.99
CA SER A 20 -3.11 6.07 19.04
C SER A 20 -4.49 6.04 19.64
N THR A 21 -4.60 5.74 20.97
CA THR A 21 -5.85 5.71 21.74
C THR A 21 -5.71 6.52 23.04
N TYR A 22 -6.78 6.68 23.78
CA TYR A 22 -6.76 7.45 25.04
C TYR A 22 -5.98 6.76 26.19
N GLY A 23 -5.73 5.47 26.09
CA GLY A 23 -5.00 4.71 27.12
C GLY A 23 -3.79 3.96 26.59
N ALA A 24 -3.38 4.21 25.34
CA ALA A 24 -2.25 3.50 24.76
C ALA A 24 -1.54 4.28 23.65
N GLN A 25 -0.26 3.98 23.51
CA GLN A 25 0.56 4.46 22.38
C GLN A 25 0.11 3.81 21.05
N VAL A 26 -0.44 2.61 21.12
CA VAL A 26 -0.76 1.72 19.98
C VAL A 26 -2.23 1.33 20.01
N SER A 27 -2.77 0.81 18.90
CA SER A 27 -4.18 0.43 18.76
C SER A 27 -4.36 -0.92 18.06
N VAL A 28 -5.48 -1.58 18.37
CA VAL A 28 -5.98 -2.80 17.71
C VAL A 28 -4.94 -3.92 17.64
N ASP A 29 -4.35 -4.14 16.44
CA ASP A 29 -3.40 -5.23 16.19
C ASP A 29 -1.95 -4.83 16.57
N GLU A 30 -1.65 -3.53 16.70
CA GLU A 30 -0.28 -3.04 16.94
C GLU A 30 0.36 -3.65 18.20
N PRO A 31 -0.36 -3.80 19.36
CA PRO A 31 0.20 -4.47 20.53
C PRO A 31 0.67 -5.89 20.27
N GLN A 32 -0.07 -6.64 19.44
CA GLN A 32 0.24 -8.04 19.14
C GLN A 32 1.56 -8.16 18.35
N TYR A 33 1.78 -7.26 17.38
CA TYR A 33 3.05 -7.19 16.66
C TYR A 33 4.21 -6.86 17.59
N LEU A 34 4.00 -5.98 18.58
CA LEU A 34 5.05 -5.59 19.53
C LEU A 34 5.37 -6.68 20.54
N LEU A 35 4.38 -7.40 21.06
CA LEU A 35 4.60 -8.55 21.96
C LEU A 35 5.41 -9.65 21.23
N THR A 36 5.00 -10.02 20.02
CA THR A 36 5.76 -10.99 19.21
C THR A 36 7.16 -10.48 18.87
N ALA A 37 7.34 -9.15 18.66
CA ALA A 37 8.67 -8.59 18.43
C ALA A 37 9.55 -8.62 19.67
N LEU A 38 8.99 -8.50 20.87
CA LEU A 38 9.70 -8.69 22.14
C LEU A 38 10.14 -10.15 22.30
N SER A 39 9.21 -11.10 22.17
CA SER A 39 9.49 -12.54 22.24
C SER A 39 10.62 -12.94 21.29
N ILE A 40 10.54 -12.55 20.00
CA ILE A 40 11.64 -12.80 19.05
C ILE A 40 12.94 -12.13 19.49
N GLY A 41 12.89 -10.92 20.06
CA GLY A 41 14.06 -10.14 20.45
C GLY A 41 14.74 -10.64 21.73
N GLU A 42 13.99 -11.20 22.66
CA GLU A 42 14.45 -11.64 23.97
C GLU A 42 14.74 -13.15 23.97
N ASP A 43 13.81 -13.97 23.47
CA ASP A 43 13.78 -15.42 23.63
C ASP A 43 14.00 -16.19 22.32
N LEU A 44 13.97 -15.49 21.15
CA LEU A 44 14.11 -16.05 19.81
C LEU A 44 12.97 -17.02 19.43
N ASP A 45 11.78 -16.80 19.97
CA ASP A 45 10.59 -17.59 19.62
C ASP A 45 9.38 -16.72 19.26
N LEU A 46 8.20 -17.32 19.18
CA LEU A 46 6.94 -16.64 18.81
C LEU A 46 5.90 -16.75 19.93
N ASP A 47 6.22 -17.41 21.02
CA ASP A 47 5.34 -17.57 22.18
C ASP A 47 5.30 -16.26 22.97
N ILE A 48 4.12 -15.68 23.10
CA ILE A 48 3.92 -14.42 23.83
C ILE A 48 3.31 -14.64 25.21
N SER A 49 3.41 -15.84 25.74
CA SER A 49 2.78 -16.21 27.04
C SER A 49 3.39 -15.41 28.19
N ASP A 50 4.71 -15.38 28.28
CA ASP A 50 5.44 -14.64 29.31
C ASP A 50 5.35 -13.12 29.13
N GLU A 51 5.34 -12.60 27.90
CA GLU A 51 5.13 -11.17 27.66
C GLU A 51 3.76 -10.72 28.17
N ILE A 52 2.75 -11.59 28.06
CA ILE A 52 1.42 -11.32 28.58
C ILE A 52 1.40 -11.43 30.11
N GLU A 53 1.97 -12.50 30.68
CA GLU A 53 2.00 -12.77 32.13
C GLU A 53 2.82 -11.74 32.89
N GLU A 54 3.93 -11.28 32.33
CA GLU A 54 4.77 -10.22 32.89
C GLU A 54 4.25 -8.82 32.58
N GLU A 55 3.12 -8.70 31.87
CA GLU A 55 2.50 -7.44 31.46
C GLU A 55 3.49 -6.51 30.71
N LYS A 56 4.42 -7.05 29.90
CA LYS A 56 5.43 -6.27 29.11
C LYS A 56 4.73 -5.24 28.20
N PHE A 57 3.46 -5.48 27.84
CA PHE A 57 2.65 -4.53 27.07
C PHE A 57 2.43 -3.19 27.77
N ARG A 58 2.58 -3.11 29.11
CA ARG A 58 2.38 -1.86 29.86
C ARG A 58 3.28 -0.72 29.40
N SER A 59 4.40 -1.01 28.78
CA SER A 59 5.30 -0.01 28.23
C SER A 59 4.71 0.77 27.05
N PHE A 60 3.69 0.23 26.36
CA PHE A 60 3.02 0.85 25.21
C PHE A 60 1.49 0.79 25.25
N HIS A 61 0.92 0.10 26.24
CA HIS A 61 -0.52 -0.05 26.42
C HIS A 61 -0.84 0.02 27.93
N GLU A 62 -1.16 1.22 28.41
CA GLU A 62 -1.27 1.52 29.86
C GLU A 62 -2.50 0.86 30.50
N VAL A 63 -3.57 0.66 29.73
CA VAL A 63 -4.79 -0.03 30.18
C VAL A 63 -4.68 -1.54 29.92
N GLY A 64 -5.62 -2.32 30.44
CA GLY A 64 -5.66 -3.77 30.17
C GLY A 64 -5.71 -4.07 28.68
N LEU A 65 -4.96 -5.06 28.25
CA LEU A 65 -4.90 -5.47 26.86
C LEU A 65 -5.84 -6.63 26.59
N ASN A 66 -6.74 -6.47 25.62
CA ASN A 66 -7.44 -7.61 25.01
C ASN A 66 -6.48 -8.33 24.11
N THR A 67 -5.94 -9.45 24.56
CA THR A 67 -4.99 -10.24 23.78
C THR A 67 -5.71 -10.93 22.64
N GLN A 68 -5.18 -10.78 21.44
CA GLN A 68 -5.55 -11.59 20.28
C GLN A 68 -4.55 -12.75 20.22
N THR A 69 -4.95 -13.92 20.63
CA THR A 69 -4.10 -15.11 20.56
C THR A 69 -4.86 -16.20 19.85
N ILE A 70 -4.15 -16.98 19.04
CA ILE A 70 -4.62 -18.31 18.64
C ILE A 70 -4.68 -19.12 19.92
N ASP A 71 -5.81 -19.77 20.17
CA ASP A 71 -5.95 -20.68 21.31
C ASP A 71 -4.77 -21.63 21.35
N MET A 72 -4.28 -21.86 22.57
CA MET A 72 -3.07 -22.62 22.86
C MET A 72 -2.91 -23.78 21.88
N ASN A 73 -1.82 -23.76 21.14
CA ASN A 73 -1.46 -24.94 20.36
C ASN A 73 -1.30 -26.13 21.30
N SER A 74 -1.19 -27.34 20.78
CA SER A 74 -1.02 -28.55 21.58
C SER A 74 0.20 -28.52 22.54
N SER A 75 1.09 -27.53 22.37
CA SER A 75 2.26 -27.29 23.22
C SER A 75 2.00 -26.27 24.34
N GLY A 76 0.79 -25.70 24.44
CA GLY A 76 0.45 -24.69 25.45
C GLY A 76 0.93 -23.27 25.16
N GLN A 77 1.48 -23.01 23.98
CA GLN A 77 2.00 -21.70 23.58
C GLN A 77 0.88 -20.77 23.12
N ARG A 78 1.02 -19.49 23.44
CA ARG A 78 0.15 -18.41 22.93
C ARG A 78 0.81 -17.70 21.77
N LEU A 79 0.25 -17.85 20.58
CA LEU A 79 0.77 -17.24 19.36
C LEU A 79 -0.14 -16.09 18.93
N SER A 80 0.46 -14.99 18.50
CA SER A 80 -0.28 -13.88 17.87
C SER A 80 -0.85 -14.32 16.52
N PRO A 81 -2.10 -13.93 16.15
CA PRO A 81 -2.75 -14.30 14.89
C PRO A 81 -2.21 -13.51 13.68
N HIS A 82 -0.94 -13.18 13.70
CA HIS A 82 -0.30 -12.37 12.66
C HIS A 82 0.93 -13.07 12.07
N ASP A 83 1.15 -12.85 10.77
CA ASP A 83 2.34 -13.38 10.09
C ASP A 83 3.63 -12.78 10.69
N PRO A 84 4.71 -13.57 10.85
CA PRO A 84 5.84 -13.23 11.73
C PRO A 84 6.87 -12.27 11.15
N LEU A 85 6.83 -11.92 9.85
CA LEU A 85 7.90 -11.12 9.24
C LEU A 85 7.94 -9.68 9.77
N LEU A 86 6.78 -9.04 10.01
CA LEU A 86 6.80 -7.71 10.61
C LEU A 86 7.38 -7.72 12.03
N PRO A 87 6.92 -8.56 12.97
CA PRO A 87 7.55 -8.71 14.29
C PRO A 87 9.06 -8.96 14.21
N ALA A 88 9.50 -9.85 13.33
CA ALA A 88 10.92 -10.16 13.15
C ALA A 88 11.73 -8.93 12.71
N LEU A 89 11.19 -8.09 11.81
CA LEU A 89 11.83 -6.82 11.43
C LEU A 89 11.86 -5.81 12.57
N LEU A 90 10.86 -5.83 13.43
CA LEU A 90 10.73 -4.90 14.56
C LEU A 90 11.49 -5.36 15.82
N SER A 91 11.91 -6.62 15.92
CA SER A 91 12.53 -7.19 17.14
C SER A 91 13.75 -6.42 17.61
N VAL A 92 14.68 -6.11 16.70
CA VAL A 92 15.89 -5.33 17.05
C VAL A 92 15.57 -3.89 17.47
N PRO A 93 14.84 -3.07 16.69
CA PRO A 93 14.50 -1.72 17.13
C PRO A 93 13.62 -1.69 18.37
N MET A 94 12.74 -2.69 18.57
CA MET A 94 11.93 -2.83 19.78
C MET A 94 12.80 -3.07 21.01
N ARG A 95 13.81 -3.94 20.91
CA ARG A 95 14.76 -4.20 21.99
C ARG A 95 15.64 -2.99 22.33
N ILE A 96 16.02 -2.17 21.33
CA ILE A 96 16.91 -1.02 21.53
C ILE A 96 16.17 0.20 22.09
N ALA A 97 14.98 0.51 21.57
CA ALA A 97 14.27 1.76 21.83
C ALA A 97 12.75 1.58 22.03
N GLY A 98 12.30 0.37 22.33
CA GLY A 98 10.90 0.06 22.57
C GLY A 98 10.02 0.37 21.36
N TRP A 99 8.75 0.64 21.61
CA TRP A 99 7.77 0.98 20.57
C TRP A 99 8.16 2.22 19.74
N VAL A 100 8.95 3.14 20.29
CA VAL A 100 9.48 4.30 19.54
C VAL A 100 10.44 3.84 18.46
N GLY A 101 11.32 2.89 18.76
CA GLY A 101 12.23 2.27 17.79
C GLY A 101 11.48 1.54 16.68
N ALA A 102 10.42 0.81 17.04
CA ALA A 102 9.55 0.14 16.07
C ALA A 102 8.89 1.13 15.09
N ARG A 103 8.31 2.21 15.60
CA ARG A 103 7.72 3.28 14.77
C ARG A 103 8.77 4.02 13.93
N ALA A 104 9.96 4.26 14.48
CA ALA A 104 11.04 4.90 13.74
C ALA A 104 11.49 4.06 12.54
N LEU A 105 11.58 2.73 12.69
CA LEU A 105 11.88 1.84 11.56
C LEU A 105 10.79 1.92 10.48
N LEU A 106 9.53 1.99 10.85
CA LEU A 106 8.43 2.13 9.87
C LEU A 106 8.49 3.48 9.14
N ALA A 107 8.87 4.56 9.83
CA ALA A 107 9.12 5.85 9.18
C ALA A 107 10.30 5.77 8.18
N VAL A 108 11.36 5.02 8.51
CA VAL A 108 12.45 4.73 7.56
C VAL A 108 11.92 3.96 6.35
N PHE A 109 11.08 2.94 6.55
CA PHE A 109 10.46 2.23 5.42
C PHE A 109 9.58 3.13 4.56
N ALA A 110 8.85 4.08 5.15
CA ALA A 110 8.08 5.07 4.38
C ALA A 110 8.97 5.96 3.51
N GLY A 111 10.11 6.42 4.04
CA GLY A 111 11.12 7.16 3.29
C GLY A 111 11.75 6.33 2.16
N LEU A 112 12.08 5.06 2.42
CA LEU A 112 12.60 4.13 1.42
C LEU A 112 11.55 3.83 0.34
N LEU A 113 10.28 3.66 0.73
CA LEU A 113 9.17 3.47 -0.19
C LEU A 113 9.04 4.66 -1.15
N ALA A 114 9.05 5.89 -0.64
CA ALA A 114 8.97 7.09 -1.47
C ALA A 114 10.17 7.22 -2.43
N SER A 115 11.39 6.97 -1.93
CA SER A 115 12.61 6.99 -2.76
C SER A 115 12.57 5.94 -3.87
N THR A 116 12.13 4.72 -3.55
CA THR A 116 12.03 3.61 -4.50
C THR A 116 10.92 3.85 -5.51
N THR A 117 9.76 4.34 -5.06
CA THR A 117 8.62 4.71 -5.93
C THR A 117 9.03 5.79 -6.94
N LEU A 118 9.75 6.82 -6.48
CA LEU A 118 10.31 7.86 -7.35
C LEU A 118 11.29 7.27 -8.38
N TRP A 119 12.19 6.39 -7.92
CA TRP A 119 13.14 5.73 -8.82
C TRP A 119 12.43 4.89 -9.88
N VAL A 120 11.40 4.11 -9.48
CA VAL A 120 10.58 3.29 -10.39
C VAL A 120 9.84 4.17 -11.39
N ALA A 121 9.18 5.25 -10.95
CA ALA A 121 8.48 6.17 -11.83
C ALA A 121 9.40 6.73 -12.93
N VAL A 122 10.62 7.17 -12.56
CA VAL A 122 11.60 7.75 -13.50
C VAL A 122 12.23 6.68 -14.39
N ARG A 123 12.70 5.56 -13.82
CA ARG A 123 13.54 4.59 -14.52
C ARG A 123 12.77 3.49 -15.25
N ARG A 124 11.55 3.17 -14.80
CA ARG A 124 10.74 2.09 -15.39
C ARG A 124 9.57 2.61 -16.23
N PHE A 125 9.00 3.76 -15.82
CA PHE A 125 7.85 4.35 -16.50
C PHE A 125 8.18 5.68 -17.21
N GLN A 126 9.46 6.07 -17.23
CA GLN A 126 9.98 7.22 -17.98
C GLN A 126 9.30 8.55 -17.64
N VAL A 127 8.79 8.69 -16.43
CA VAL A 127 8.26 9.97 -15.93
C VAL A 127 9.43 10.95 -15.76
N SER A 128 9.24 12.21 -16.15
CA SER A 128 10.28 13.24 -15.93
C SER A 128 10.60 13.36 -14.44
N SER A 129 11.89 13.49 -14.11
CA SER A 129 12.36 13.51 -12.72
C SER A 129 11.67 14.61 -11.90
N LYS A 130 11.36 15.76 -12.51
CA LYS A 130 10.67 16.87 -11.84
C LYS A 130 9.23 16.48 -11.49
N THR A 131 8.44 15.98 -12.44
CA THR A 131 7.06 15.55 -12.19
C THR A 131 7.01 14.44 -11.17
N ALA A 132 7.86 13.41 -11.35
CA ALA A 132 7.93 12.27 -10.43
C ALA A 132 8.28 12.73 -9.00
N ALA A 133 9.26 13.62 -8.82
CA ALA A 133 9.64 14.12 -7.51
C ALA A 133 8.51 14.86 -6.80
N TRP A 134 7.79 15.74 -7.52
CA TRP A 134 6.66 16.47 -6.96
C TRP A 134 5.50 15.54 -6.62
N VAL A 135 5.09 14.66 -7.54
CA VAL A 135 3.94 13.78 -7.31
C VAL A 135 4.24 12.76 -6.22
N VAL A 136 5.36 12.03 -6.32
CA VAL A 136 5.71 11.01 -5.30
C VAL A 136 6.01 11.66 -3.95
N GLY A 137 6.67 12.83 -3.93
CA GLY A 137 6.94 13.56 -2.70
C GLY A 137 5.67 14.02 -2.00
N ALA A 138 4.72 14.60 -2.74
CA ALA A 138 3.47 15.08 -2.19
C ALA A 138 2.60 13.92 -1.67
N PHE A 139 2.34 12.89 -2.50
CA PHE A 139 1.54 11.74 -2.09
C PHE A 139 2.18 10.92 -0.97
N GLY A 140 3.52 10.76 -0.99
CA GLY A 140 4.23 10.09 0.07
C GLY A 140 4.14 10.83 1.41
N ALA A 141 4.12 12.16 1.38
CA ALA A 141 3.95 13.01 2.56
C ALA A 141 2.48 13.21 2.98
N ALA A 142 1.52 12.62 2.28
CA ALA A 142 0.09 12.71 2.58
C ALA A 142 -0.47 11.36 3.05
N PRO A 143 -1.55 11.35 3.88
CA PRO A 143 -2.25 10.12 4.22
C PRO A 143 -2.80 9.40 2.99
N PRO A 144 -2.87 8.07 3.02
CA PRO A 144 -2.46 7.19 4.11
C PRO A 144 -0.98 6.79 4.08
N LEU A 145 -0.20 7.18 3.07
CA LEU A 145 1.18 6.70 2.92
C LEU A 145 2.09 7.18 4.08
N CYS A 146 1.99 8.45 4.49
CA CYS A 146 2.77 8.94 5.61
C CYS A 146 2.24 8.45 6.97
N SER A 147 0.93 8.30 7.13
CA SER A 147 0.34 7.89 8.40
C SER A 147 0.71 6.46 8.78
N TYR A 148 0.77 5.54 7.81
CA TYR A 148 1.25 4.17 8.04
C TYR A 148 2.77 4.06 8.19
N GLY A 149 3.51 5.13 7.97
CA GLY A 149 4.92 5.23 8.35
C GLY A 149 5.18 5.41 9.84
N SER A 150 4.12 5.57 10.66
CA SER A 150 4.24 5.66 12.14
C SER A 150 3.28 4.74 12.88
N GLN A 151 2.51 3.92 12.19
CA GLN A 151 1.64 2.90 12.76
C GLN A 151 2.26 1.53 12.55
N ILE A 152 2.17 0.66 13.57
CA ILE A 152 2.85 -0.64 13.58
C ILE A 152 2.01 -1.68 12.84
N TYR A 153 2.07 -1.57 11.51
CA TYR A 153 1.34 -2.42 10.58
C TYR A 153 2.22 -2.86 9.41
N PRO A 154 1.94 -3.99 8.75
CA PRO A 154 2.72 -4.50 7.63
C PRO A 154 2.53 -3.73 6.32
N GLU A 155 1.64 -2.75 6.26
CA GLU A 155 1.20 -2.06 5.05
C GLU A 155 2.33 -1.34 4.30
N VAL A 156 3.19 -0.59 5.01
CA VAL A 156 4.32 0.14 4.39
C VAL A 156 5.44 -0.80 3.96
N PRO A 157 5.89 -1.78 4.78
CA PRO A 157 6.80 -2.84 4.31
C PRO A 157 6.26 -3.61 3.09
N ALA A 158 4.97 -3.94 3.07
CA ALA A 158 4.34 -4.61 1.93
C ALA A 158 4.32 -3.72 0.68
N ALA A 159 4.00 -2.43 0.82
CA ALA A 159 4.06 -1.46 -0.28
C ALA A 159 5.48 -1.36 -0.87
N LEU A 160 6.51 -1.35 -0.02
CA LEU A 160 7.90 -1.36 -0.45
C LEU A 160 8.24 -2.66 -1.21
N ALA A 161 7.81 -3.82 -0.70
CA ALA A 161 7.99 -5.10 -1.37
C ALA A 161 7.28 -5.13 -2.73
N VAL A 162 6.05 -4.62 -2.86
CA VAL A 162 5.33 -4.49 -4.13
C VAL A 162 6.11 -3.62 -5.11
N VAL A 163 6.59 -2.45 -4.71
CA VAL A 163 7.35 -1.55 -5.59
C VAL A 163 8.68 -2.17 -6.02
N LEU A 164 9.38 -2.88 -5.12
CA LEU A 164 10.63 -3.60 -5.44
C LEU A 164 10.37 -4.78 -6.40
N ALA A 165 9.27 -5.51 -6.23
CA ALA A 165 8.85 -6.55 -7.16
C ALA A 165 8.62 -5.98 -8.57
N ILE A 166 7.89 -4.87 -8.68
CA ILE A 166 7.66 -4.16 -9.96
C ILE A 166 8.99 -3.65 -10.56
N ALA A 167 9.86 -3.06 -9.74
CA ALA A 167 11.19 -2.59 -10.16
C ALA A 167 12.02 -3.70 -10.80
N SER A 168 11.98 -4.89 -10.19
CA SER A 168 12.69 -6.08 -10.63
C SER A 168 12.04 -6.71 -11.87
N ALA A 169 10.70 -6.83 -11.87
CA ALA A 169 9.92 -7.39 -12.97
C ALA A 169 10.07 -6.58 -14.27
N THR A 170 10.14 -5.25 -14.17
CA THR A 170 10.27 -4.34 -15.31
C THR A 170 11.72 -4.01 -15.67
N GLY A 171 12.68 -4.55 -14.93
CA GLY A 171 14.11 -4.37 -15.17
C GLY A 171 14.68 -5.28 -16.26
N ALA A 172 15.97 -5.04 -16.60
CA ALA A 172 16.70 -5.92 -17.48
C ALA A 172 16.84 -7.33 -16.87
N PRO A 173 16.75 -8.40 -17.67
CA PRO A 173 16.90 -9.77 -17.19
C PRO A 173 18.28 -9.99 -16.57
N SER A 174 18.33 -10.38 -15.30
CA SER A 174 19.57 -10.72 -14.60
C SER A 174 19.26 -11.60 -13.38
N LYS A 175 20.25 -12.39 -12.93
CA LYS A 175 20.13 -13.20 -11.70
C LYS A 175 19.81 -12.34 -10.49
N ARG A 176 20.42 -11.15 -10.40
CA ARG A 176 20.17 -10.19 -9.31
C ARG A 176 18.71 -9.71 -9.28
N ASN A 177 18.17 -9.32 -10.47
CA ASN A 177 16.77 -8.90 -10.57
C ASN A 177 15.81 -10.07 -10.30
N ALA A 178 16.14 -11.29 -10.71
CA ALA A 178 15.35 -12.48 -10.42
C ALA A 178 15.31 -12.78 -8.91
N ALA A 179 16.46 -12.73 -8.23
CA ALA A 179 16.53 -12.91 -6.78
C ALA A 179 15.77 -11.82 -6.04
N ALA A 180 15.97 -10.54 -6.39
CA ALA A 180 15.25 -9.42 -5.80
C ALA A 180 13.72 -9.55 -6.02
N PHE A 181 13.30 -10.00 -7.18
CA PHE A 181 11.90 -10.28 -7.49
C PHE A 181 11.33 -11.37 -6.57
N VAL A 182 12.00 -12.53 -6.47
CA VAL A 182 11.56 -13.65 -5.62
C VAL A 182 11.46 -13.19 -4.17
N LEU A 183 12.50 -12.56 -3.63
CA LEU A 183 12.50 -12.06 -2.25
C LEU A 183 11.35 -11.10 -1.99
N SER A 184 11.09 -10.19 -2.93
CA SER A 184 10.03 -9.20 -2.77
C SER A 184 8.63 -9.82 -2.79
N ILE A 185 8.34 -10.74 -3.73
CA ILE A 185 7.01 -11.36 -3.81
C ILE A 185 6.78 -12.37 -2.67
N THR A 186 7.82 -13.04 -2.19
CA THR A 186 7.72 -13.99 -1.07
C THR A 186 7.62 -13.29 0.27
N ALA A 187 8.18 -12.11 0.44
CA ALA A 187 7.98 -11.31 1.65
C ALA A 187 6.51 -10.92 1.88
N LEU A 188 5.71 -10.78 0.82
CA LEU A 188 4.32 -10.34 0.91
C LEU A 188 3.45 -11.25 1.79
N PRO A 189 3.33 -12.58 1.56
CA PRO A 189 2.55 -13.44 2.43
C PRO A 189 3.13 -13.55 3.85
N TRP A 190 4.45 -13.44 4.04
CA TRP A 190 5.08 -13.43 5.37
C TRP A 190 4.85 -12.14 6.15
N LEU A 191 4.54 -11.02 5.47
CA LEU A 191 4.06 -9.79 6.10
C LEU A 191 2.58 -9.87 6.44
N SER A 192 1.77 -10.40 5.55
CA SER A 192 0.39 -10.83 5.77
C SER A 192 -0.11 -11.63 4.57
N ILE A 193 -0.76 -12.76 4.84
CA ILE A 193 -1.35 -13.61 3.78
C ILE A 193 -2.34 -12.86 2.89
N LYS A 194 -2.95 -11.79 3.36
CA LYS A 194 -3.85 -10.94 2.57
C LYS A 194 -3.19 -10.33 1.33
N TYR A 195 -1.85 -10.26 1.28
CA TYR A 195 -1.09 -9.77 0.13
C TYR A 195 -0.76 -10.84 -0.90
N MET A 196 -1.09 -12.11 -0.63
CA MET A 196 -0.86 -13.22 -1.56
C MET A 196 -1.50 -13.02 -2.94
N PRO A 197 -2.74 -12.49 -3.07
CA PRO A 197 -3.33 -12.23 -4.38
C PRO A 197 -2.53 -11.22 -5.22
N VAL A 198 -1.95 -10.21 -4.56
CA VAL A 198 -1.08 -9.21 -5.22
C VAL A 198 0.24 -9.87 -5.68
N ALA A 199 0.87 -10.66 -4.80
CA ALA A 199 2.09 -11.39 -5.13
C ALA A 199 1.90 -12.32 -6.32
N LEU A 200 0.81 -13.12 -6.31
CA LEU A 200 0.44 -14.02 -7.41
C LEU A 200 0.18 -13.25 -8.71
N THR A 201 -0.50 -12.12 -8.65
CA THR A 201 -0.77 -11.28 -9.84
C THR A 201 0.54 -10.79 -10.45
N ILE A 202 1.47 -10.28 -9.66
CA ILE A 202 2.77 -9.81 -10.16
C ILE A 202 3.56 -10.98 -10.75
N PHE A 203 3.54 -12.15 -10.11
CA PHE A 203 4.18 -13.36 -10.61
C PHE A 203 3.61 -13.79 -11.98
N LEU A 204 2.28 -13.84 -12.11
CA LEU A 204 1.59 -14.21 -13.35
C LEU A 204 1.89 -13.21 -14.49
N LEU A 205 1.94 -11.92 -14.19
CA LEU A 205 2.33 -10.90 -15.20
C LEU A 205 3.74 -11.15 -15.74
N VAL A 206 4.70 -11.49 -14.87
CA VAL A 206 6.06 -11.86 -15.31
C VAL A 206 6.03 -13.11 -16.17
N ALA A 207 5.27 -14.13 -15.79
CA ALA A 207 5.18 -15.39 -16.52
C ALA A 207 4.52 -15.23 -17.90
N LEU A 208 3.54 -14.31 -18.04
CA LEU A 208 2.72 -14.18 -19.25
C LEU A 208 3.25 -13.13 -20.24
N ILE A 209 3.83 -12.02 -19.77
CA ILE A 209 4.15 -10.85 -20.62
C ILE A 209 5.55 -10.92 -21.22
N LYS A 210 6.54 -11.55 -20.57
CA LYS A 210 7.92 -11.58 -21.08
C LYS A 210 8.07 -12.42 -22.35
N LYS A 211 8.95 -11.95 -23.27
CA LYS A 211 9.26 -12.63 -24.55
C LYS A 211 9.82 -14.04 -24.34
N LYS A 212 9.51 -14.95 -25.26
CA LYS A 212 9.82 -16.39 -25.16
C LYS A 212 11.29 -16.72 -24.88
N THR A 213 12.23 -15.95 -25.43
CA THR A 213 13.68 -16.12 -25.24
C THR A 213 14.20 -15.68 -23.87
N GLU A 214 13.54 -14.70 -23.24
CA GLU A 214 13.88 -14.24 -21.88
C GLU A 214 13.13 -15.03 -20.81
N ARG A 215 12.05 -15.71 -21.20
CA ARG A 215 11.17 -16.49 -20.33
C ARG A 215 11.85 -17.70 -19.70
N GLN A 216 12.64 -18.48 -20.47
CA GLN A 216 13.00 -19.84 -20.04
C GLN A 216 13.87 -19.88 -18.79
N PHE A 217 14.86 -19.01 -18.65
CA PHE A 217 15.75 -19.03 -17.49
C PHE A 217 15.14 -18.30 -16.28
N ILE A 218 14.59 -17.09 -16.49
CA ILE A 218 14.00 -16.30 -15.40
C ILE A 218 12.70 -16.96 -14.92
N SER A 219 11.89 -17.50 -15.84
CA SER A 219 10.60 -18.16 -15.52
C SER A 219 10.80 -19.46 -14.72
N ALA A 220 11.71 -20.34 -15.11
CA ALA A 220 11.96 -21.58 -14.37
C ALA A 220 12.50 -21.30 -12.98
N TYR A 221 13.54 -20.46 -12.84
CA TYR A 221 14.11 -20.11 -11.55
C TYR A 221 13.09 -19.45 -10.63
N THR A 222 12.37 -18.42 -11.12
CA THR A 222 11.37 -17.71 -10.31
C THR A 222 10.20 -18.60 -9.94
N THR A 223 9.75 -19.48 -10.85
CA THR A 223 8.66 -20.42 -10.57
C THR A 223 9.03 -21.43 -9.51
N VAL A 224 10.17 -22.10 -9.66
CA VAL A 224 10.66 -23.08 -8.67
C VAL A 224 10.86 -22.39 -7.32
N SER A 225 11.52 -21.23 -7.31
CA SER A 225 11.74 -20.50 -6.05
C SER A 225 10.43 -20.06 -5.39
N PHE A 226 9.46 -19.57 -6.17
CA PHE A 226 8.16 -19.13 -5.64
C PHE A 226 7.38 -20.31 -5.07
N VAL A 227 7.33 -21.46 -5.77
CA VAL A 227 6.67 -22.67 -5.29
C VAL A 227 7.35 -23.22 -4.02
N LEU A 228 8.68 -23.23 -4.01
CA LEU A 228 9.43 -23.65 -2.82
C LEU A 228 9.15 -22.75 -1.61
N MET A 229 9.16 -21.42 -1.81
CA MET A 229 8.87 -20.46 -0.74
C MET A 229 7.42 -20.54 -0.27
N ALA A 230 6.46 -20.80 -1.18
CA ALA A 230 5.07 -21.05 -0.81
C ALA A 230 4.94 -22.34 0.02
N ALA A 231 5.64 -23.40 -0.37
CA ALA A 231 5.69 -24.65 0.43
C ALA A 231 6.29 -24.42 1.81
N ILE A 232 7.40 -23.67 1.90
CA ILE A 232 8.01 -23.30 3.19
C ILE A 232 7.02 -22.50 4.06
N TYR A 233 6.31 -21.51 3.48
CA TYR A 233 5.28 -20.76 4.19
C TYR A 233 4.19 -21.68 4.77
N LEU A 234 3.61 -22.53 3.92
CA LEU A 234 2.54 -23.45 4.33
C LEU A 234 3.01 -24.45 5.40
N LEU A 235 4.19 -25.03 5.23
CA LEU A 235 4.76 -25.99 6.20
C LEU A 235 5.07 -25.29 7.53
N PHE A 236 5.69 -24.12 7.50
CA PHE A 236 5.95 -23.33 8.71
C PHE A 236 4.66 -23.07 9.48
N HIS A 237 3.62 -22.54 8.81
CA HIS A 237 2.34 -22.27 9.46
C HIS A 237 1.67 -23.55 9.96
N LYS A 238 1.75 -24.64 9.20
CA LYS A 238 1.18 -25.92 9.63
C LYS A 238 1.84 -26.48 10.90
N PHE A 239 3.17 -26.32 11.02
CA PHE A 239 3.90 -26.85 12.19
C PHE A 239 3.85 -25.90 13.38
N VAL A 240 3.94 -24.58 13.17
CA VAL A 240 3.98 -23.58 14.24
C VAL A 240 2.59 -23.20 14.69
N TYR A 241 1.72 -22.80 13.76
CA TYR A 241 0.37 -22.30 14.04
C TYR A 241 -0.71 -23.39 14.00
N GLN A 242 -0.37 -24.62 13.61
CA GLN A 242 -1.28 -25.75 13.42
C GLN A 242 -2.37 -25.52 12.35
N GLY A 243 -2.28 -24.45 11.57
CA GLY A 243 -3.12 -24.12 10.43
C GLY A 243 -2.28 -23.88 9.17
N TRP A 244 -2.88 -23.89 7.98
CA TRP A 244 -2.19 -23.58 6.73
C TRP A 244 -1.83 -22.10 6.57
N THR A 245 -2.50 -21.25 7.33
CA THR A 245 -2.26 -19.81 7.44
C THR A 245 -2.63 -19.40 8.85
N VAL A 246 -2.26 -18.21 9.29
CA VAL A 246 -2.69 -17.66 10.59
C VAL A 246 -4.21 -17.64 10.74
N TYR A 247 -4.96 -17.34 9.66
CA TYR A 247 -6.42 -17.30 9.68
C TYR A 247 -7.11 -18.67 9.71
N SER A 248 -6.42 -19.75 9.35
CA SER A 248 -6.96 -21.10 9.41
C SER A 248 -6.58 -21.85 10.67
N ALA A 249 -5.82 -21.23 11.57
CA ALA A 249 -5.31 -21.83 12.78
C ALA A 249 -6.29 -21.80 13.97
N GLY A 250 -7.43 -21.12 13.85
CA GLY A 250 -8.46 -21.01 14.88
C GLY A 250 -9.19 -19.66 14.86
N ASP A 251 -10.14 -19.48 15.76
CA ASP A 251 -10.85 -18.22 15.93
C ASP A 251 -9.92 -17.22 16.63
N HIS A 252 -9.60 -16.14 15.94
CA HIS A 252 -8.70 -15.09 16.42
C HIS A 252 -9.38 -14.10 17.37
N PHE A 253 -10.70 -14.14 17.46
CA PHE A 253 -11.51 -13.22 18.22
C PHE A 253 -12.52 -13.99 19.05
N VAL A 254 -12.59 -13.68 20.33
CA VAL A 254 -13.39 -14.40 21.36
C VAL A 254 -14.90 -14.43 21.05
N GLU A 255 -15.38 -13.56 20.17
CA GLU A 255 -16.82 -13.39 19.91
C GLU A 255 -17.26 -13.66 18.47
N ASN A 256 -16.48 -14.38 17.65
CA ASN A 256 -16.78 -14.64 16.23
C ASN A 256 -17.04 -13.35 15.39
N GLU A 257 -16.66 -12.18 15.89
CA GLU A 257 -16.93 -10.89 15.24
C GLU A 257 -16.28 -10.78 13.84
N PHE A 258 -15.31 -11.64 13.55
CA PHE A 258 -14.49 -11.55 12.37
C PHE A 258 -14.28 -12.88 11.62
N ASN A 259 -15.23 -13.77 11.67
CA ASN A 259 -15.15 -14.99 10.88
C ASN A 259 -15.27 -14.65 9.37
N VAL A 260 -14.12 -14.44 8.71
CA VAL A 260 -14.03 -14.01 7.29
C VAL A 260 -14.43 -15.13 6.36
N ILE A 261 -14.19 -16.35 6.75
CA ILE A 261 -14.26 -17.54 5.89
C ILE A 261 -15.41 -18.44 6.32
N GLY A 262 -15.95 -18.24 7.51
CA GLY A 262 -17.08 -18.99 8.02
C GLY A 262 -18.38 -18.21 7.86
N GLY A 263 -19.36 -18.80 7.28
CA GLY A 263 -20.69 -18.22 7.12
C GLY A 263 -20.86 -17.46 5.81
N ASP A 264 -21.86 -16.62 5.75
CA ASP A 264 -22.26 -15.91 4.55
C ASP A 264 -21.39 -14.66 4.33
N PRO A 265 -20.50 -14.60 3.33
CA PRO A 265 -19.55 -13.51 3.15
C PRO A 265 -20.20 -12.22 2.62
N ASP A 266 -21.45 -11.95 2.76
CA ASP A 266 -22.19 -10.76 2.26
C ASP A 266 -21.46 -10.01 1.11
N ILE A 267 -21.19 -10.71 0.02
CA ILE A 267 -20.45 -10.16 -1.12
C ILE A 267 -21.11 -8.89 -1.66
N TRP A 268 -22.44 -8.85 -1.64
CA TRP A 268 -23.21 -7.71 -2.12
C TRP A 268 -23.08 -6.51 -1.18
N GLY A 269 -23.19 -6.69 0.14
CA GLY A 269 -22.97 -5.64 1.11
C GLY A 269 -21.54 -5.09 1.05
N ARG A 270 -20.55 -5.98 0.89
CA ARG A 270 -19.14 -5.60 0.74
C ARG A 270 -18.86 -4.85 -0.55
N SER A 271 -19.62 -5.05 -1.63
CA SER A 271 -19.42 -4.37 -2.92
C SER A 271 -19.53 -2.84 -2.81
N LYS A 272 -20.25 -2.31 -1.83
CA LYS A 272 -20.29 -0.86 -1.52
C LYS A 272 -18.89 -0.30 -1.21
N ARG A 273 -18.01 -1.11 -0.62
CA ARG A 273 -16.65 -0.73 -0.26
C ARG A 273 -15.80 -0.41 -1.49
N PHE A 274 -16.11 -0.97 -2.67
CA PHE A 274 -15.34 -0.71 -3.89
C PHE A 274 -15.26 0.79 -4.21
N ILE A 275 -16.35 1.51 -4.03
CA ILE A 275 -16.41 2.97 -4.15
C ILE A 275 -16.05 3.64 -2.82
N GLY A 276 -16.50 3.07 -1.69
CA GLY A 276 -16.26 3.58 -0.35
C GLY A 276 -14.77 3.76 -0.02
N LEU A 277 -13.90 2.84 -0.42
CA LEU A 277 -12.45 2.97 -0.23
C LEU A 277 -11.88 4.27 -0.82
N LEU A 278 -12.51 4.83 -1.85
CA LEU A 278 -12.10 6.11 -2.42
C LEU A 278 -12.85 7.28 -1.80
N VAL A 279 -14.17 7.17 -1.58
CA VAL A 279 -15.05 8.32 -1.28
C VAL A 279 -15.92 8.16 -0.04
N ASP A 280 -15.63 7.21 0.87
CA ASP A 280 -16.29 7.20 2.17
C ASP A 280 -15.94 8.47 2.96
N ARG A 281 -16.92 8.99 3.72
CA ARG A 281 -16.78 10.23 4.50
C ARG A 281 -15.63 10.16 5.51
N GLY A 282 -15.52 9.06 6.27
CA GLY A 282 -14.50 8.86 7.29
C GLY A 282 -13.28 8.15 6.73
N PHE A 283 -13.48 7.01 6.06
CA PHE A 283 -12.43 6.06 5.68
C PHE A 283 -12.00 6.11 4.21
N GLY A 284 -12.64 6.95 3.36
CA GLY A 284 -12.27 7.12 1.97
C GLY A 284 -10.97 7.91 1.80
N LEU A 285 -10.14 7.49 0.84
CA LEU A 285 -8.88 8.18 0.53
C LEU A 285 -9.06 9.65 0.21
N ALA A 286 -10.13 10.00 -0.54
CA ALA A 286 -10.38 11.36 -1.00
C ALA A 286 -10.86 12.30 0.10
N ALA A 287 -11.41 11.78 1.20
CA ALA A 287 -11.80 12.58 2.35
C ALA A 287 -10.58 13.26 3.00
N TRP A 288 -9.45 12.57 3.02
CA TRP A 288 -8.20 13.02 3.64
C TRP A 288 -7.20 13.59 2.62
N THR A 289 -7.12 12.99 1.43
CA THR A 289 -6.21 13.40 0.35
C THR A 289 -7.00 13.52 -0.96
N PRO A 290 -7.62 14.69 -1.23
CA PRO A 290 -8.56 14.86 -2.35
C PRO A 290 -7.99 14.53 -3.73
N SER A 291 -6.68 14.63 -3.90
CA SER A 291 -5.98 14.33 -5.16
C SER A 291 -6.10 12.87 -5.61
N PHE A 292 -6.47 11.93 -4.73
CA PHE A 292 -6.77 10.55 -5.17
C PHE A 292 -7.97 10.46 -6.12
N LEU A 293 -8.83 11.46 -6.18
CA LEU A 293 -9.92 11.54 -7.17
C LEU A 293 -9.40 11.61 -8.63
N ILE A 294 -8.13 11.95 -8.84
CA ILE A 294 -7.51 11.96 -10.17
C ILE A 294 -7.15 10.55 -10.65
N PHE A 295 -7.03 9.59 -9.73
CA PHE A 295 -6.59 8.25 -10.06
C PHE A 295 -7.45 7.54 -11.12
N PRO A 296 -8.79 7.59 -11.11
CA PRO A 296 -9.61 7.02 -12.18
C PRO A 296 -9.27 7.57 -13.57
N ALA A 297 -8.98 8.86 -13.69
CA ALA A 297 -8.53 9.46 -14.95
C ALA A 297 -7.15 8.94 -15.39
N ALA A 298 -6.22 8.76 -14.44
CA ALA A 298 -4.93 8.15 -14.74
C ALA A 298 -5.08 6.69 -15.22
N VAL A 299 -5.99 5.91 -14.63
CA VAL A 299 -6.31 4.55 -15.09
C VAL A 299 -6.87 4.57 -16.51
N GLY A 300 -7.87 5.41 -16.79
CA GLY A 300 -8.44 5.57 -18.13
C GLY A 300 -7.39 5.93 -19.19
N PHE A 301 -6.51 6.87 -18.85
CA PHE A 301 -5.38 7.25 -19.71
C PHE A 301 -4.44 6.08 -19.97
N LEU A 302 -4.00 5.34 -18.94
CA LEU A 302 -3.08 4.21 -19.09
C LEU A 302 -3.69 3.06 -19.88
N CYS A 303 -4.94 2.71 -19.62
CA CYS A 303 -5.65 1.65 -20.34
C CYS A 303 -5.78 1.94 -21.84
N LYS A 304 -5.94 3.21 -22.21
CA LYS A 304 -6.01 3.63 -23.63
C LYS A 304 -4.65 3.80 -24.26
N LYS A 305 -3.72 4.46 -23.58
CA LYS A 305 -2.37 4.77 -24.09
C LYS A 305 -1.49 3.53 -24.18
N LYS A 306 -1.64 2.59 -23.23
CA LYS A 306 -0.89 1.34 -23.14
C LYS A 306 0.62 1.58 -23.23
N ILE A 307 1.16 2.42 -22.34
CA ILE A 307 2.61 2.60 -22.21
C ILE A 307 3.29 1.28 -21.86
N ASP A 308 4.60 1.20 -22.04
CA ASP A 308 5.34 0.00 -21.67
C ASP A 308 5.12 -0.36 -20.19
N ASN A 309 4.86 -1.63 -19.94
CA ASN A 309 4.64 -2.18 -18.58
C ASN A 309 3.44 -1.62 -17.80
N TRP A 310 2.48 -0.94 -18.43
CA TRP A 310 1.30 -0.37 -17.76
C TRP A 310 0.51 -1.41 -16.94
N GLN A 311 0.52 -2.67 -17.39
CA GLN A 311 -0.17 -3.78 -16.73
C GLN A 311 0.32 -3.99 -15.28
N TYR A 312 1.62 -3.75 -15.03
CA TYR A 312 2.22 -3.87 -13.69
C TYR A 312 1.75 -2.77 -12.72
N LEU A 313 1.19 -1.67 -13.22
CA LEU A 313 0.57 -0.64 -12.37
C LEU A 313 -0.90 -0.95 -12.09
N ILE A 314 -1.63 -1.44 -13.09
CA ILE A 314 -3.09 -1.55 -13.02
C ILE A 314 -3.55 -2.87 -12.39
N PHE A 315 -3.03 -4.02 -12.83
CA PHE A 315 -3.56 -5.31 -12.35
C PHE A 315 -3.25 -5.58 -10.87
N PRO A 316 -2.01 -5.41 -10.36
CA PRO A 316 -1.76 -5.59 -8.94
C PRO A 316 -2.52 -4.59 -8.07
N PHE A 317 -2.71 -3.34 -8.55
CA PHE A 317 -3.55 -2.37 -7.87
C PHE A 317 -5.00 -2.85 -7.78
N LEU A 318 -5.61 -3.26 -8.92
CA LEU A 318 -6.99 -3.73 -8.95
C LEU A 318 -7.22 -4.96 -8.06
N ILE A 319 -6.27 -5.90 -8.04
CA ILE A 319 -6.35 -7.07 -7.16
C ILE A 319 -6.25 -6.67 -5.69
N GLY A 320 -5.31 -5.79 -5.32
CA GLY A 320 -5.22 -5.27 -3.96
C GLY A 320 -6.46 -4.49 -3.53
N TRP A 321 -7.02 -3.68 -4.43
CA TRP A 321 -8.29 -2.98 -4.21
C TRP A 321 -9.46 -3.95 -4.04
N SER A 322 -9.52 -5.00 -4.87
CA SER A 322 -10.53 -6.05 -4.77
C SER A 322 -10.40 -6.83 -3.46
N THR A 323 -9.17 -7.14 -3.03
CA THR A 323 -8.91 -7.75 -1.72
C THR A 323 -9.44 -6.86 -0.58
N ALA A 324 -9.15 -5.57 -0.64
CA ALA A 324 -9.66 -4.60 0.34
C ALA A 324 -11.20 -4.49 0.31
N THR A 325 -11.82 -4.68 -0.84
CA THR A 325 -13.28 -4.60 -1.01
C THR A 325 -13.98 -5.84 -0.44
N TRP A 326 -13.56 -7.03 -0.87
CA TRP A 326 -14.34 -8.26 -0.62
C TRP A 326 -13.74 -9.20 0.40
N LEU A 327 -12.40 -9.22 0.55
CA LEU A 327 -11.73 -10.14 1.48
C LEU A 327 -11.41 -9.51 2.85
N ALA A 328 -11.17 -8.20 2.92
CA ALA A 328 -10.97 -7.54 4.19
C ALA A 328 -12.21 -7.66 5.09
N PHE A 329 -12.01 -7.88 6.39
CA PHE A 329 -13.09 -8.01 7.37
C PHE A 329 -14.02 -6.81 7.36
N THR A 330 -13.45 -5.62 7.53
CA THR A 330 -14.18 -4.37 7.53
C THR A 330 -13.37 -3.27 6.86
N MET A 331 -14.05 -2.24 6.39
CA MET A 331 -13.44 -1.00 5.92
C MET A 331 -13.19 -0.04 7.09
N HIS A 332 -14.05 -0.07 8.10
CA HIS A 332 -14.03 0.78 9.29
C HIS A 332 -13.33 0.08 10.45
N GLY A 333 -12.74 0.84 11.36
CA GLY A 333 -12.08 0.31 12.55
C GLY A 333 -11.20 1.35 13.23
N TRP A 334 -10.49 0.96 14.28
CA TRP A 334 -9.60 1.82 15.04
C TRP A 334 -8.20 1.87 14.40
N TRP A 335 -8.14 2.24 13.13
CA TRP A 335 -6.94 2.46 12.34
C TRP A 335 -7.13 3.65 11.40
N TRP A 336 -6.04 4.18 10.89
CA TRP A 336 -6.11 5.29 9.95
C TRP A 336 -6.80 4.88 8.64
N PRO A 337 -7.63 5.77 8.04
CA PRO A 337 -8.30 5.54 6.77
C PRO A 337 -7.37 5.07 5.65
N GLY A 338 -7.88 4.17 4.79
CA GLY A 338 -7.14 3.64 3.64
C GLY A 338 -6.22 2.46 3.95
N ARG A 339 -6.15 1.94 5.20
CA ARG A 339 -5.29 0.82 5.63
C ARG A 339 -5.18 -0.29 4.58
N GLN A 340 -6.31 -0.81 4.18
CA GLN A 340 -6.37 -2.00 3.33
C GLN A 340 -5.79 -1.80 1.92
N THR A 341 -5.59 -0.54 1.49
CA THR A 341 -5.10 -0.20 0.14
C THR A 341 -3.64 0.23 0.09
N VAL A 342 -3.02 0.56 1.24
CA VAL A 342 -1.67 1.15 1.33
C VAL A 342 -0.64 0.34 0.55
N ALA A 343 -0.69 -1.00 0.64
CA ALA A 343 0.29 -1.86 -0.03
C ALA A 343 0.35 -1.66 -1.57
N VAL A 344 -0.74 -1.24 -2.20
CA VAL A 344 -0.83 -1.04 -3.65
C VAL A 344 -0.94 0.43 -4.07
N LEU A 345 -1.13 1.37 -3.14
CA LEU A 345 -1.24 2.80 -3.44
C LEU A 345 -0.03 3.40 -4.18
N PRO A 346 1.23 3.00 -3.95
CA PRO A 346 2.35 3.50 -4.74
C PRO A 346 2.19 3.28 -6.24
N LEU A 347 1.48 2.22 -6.65
CA LEU A 347 1.18 1.96 -8.07
C LEU A 347 0.21 3.00 -8.64
N ALA A 348 -0.78 3.41 -7.85
CA ALA A 348 -1.67 4.51 -8.17
C ALA A 348 -0.91 5.84 -8.29
N VAL A 349 0.02 6.11 -7.37
CA VAL A 349 0.86 7.32 -7.40
C VAL A 349 1.73 7.35 -8.66
N ILE A 350 2.34 6.22 -9.07
CA ILE A 350 3.09 6.15 -10.32
C ILE A 350 2.16 6.37 -11.52
N ALA A 351 0.97 5.77 -11.53
CA ALA A 351 -0.02 5.97 -12.59
C ALA A 351 -0.44 7.44 -12.73
N ILE A 352 -0.68 8.11 -11.61
CA ILE A 352 -0.95 9.55 -11.56
C ILE A 352 0.26 10.34 -12.08
N ALA A 353 1.48 10.00 -11.67
CA ALA A 353 2.69 10.68 -12.13
C ALA A 353 2.86 10.57 -13.65
N VAL A 354 2.60 9.41 -14.24
CA VAL A 354 2.63 9.19 -15.70
C VAL A 354 1.59 10.07 -16.40
N ALA A 355 0.35 10.11 -15.90
CA ALA A 355 -0.71 10.93 -16.48
C ALA A 355 -0.39 12.44 -16.36
N ILE A 356 0.08 12.90 -15.22
CA ILE A 356 0.47 14.29 -14.97
C ILE A 356 1.68 14.70 -15.82
N ASP A 357 2.66 13.81 -16.04
CA ASP A 357 3.81 14.12 -16.89
C ASP A 357 3.39 14.33 -18.35
N HIS A 358 2.33 13.66 -18.78
CA HIS A 358 1.71 13.91 -20.09
C HIS A 358 0.86 15.18 -20.11
N PHE A 359 0.17 15.51 -19.02
CA PHE A 359 -0.72 16.66 -18.85
C PHE A 359 -0.22 17.63 -17.79
N LYS A 360 0.96 18.23 -18.00
CA LYS A 360 1.70 19.05 -17.02
C LYS A 360 0.90 20.20 -16.39
N LYS A 361 -0.14 20.69 -17.07
CA LYS A 361 -1.05 21.75 -16.55
C LYS A 361 -1.77 21.32 -15.26
N PHE A 362 -1.93 20.01 -15.02
CA PHE A 362 -2.57 19.49 -13.82
C PHE A 362 -1.59 19.25 -12.66
N LEU A 363 -0.28 19.47 -12.85
CA LEU A 363 0.72 19.24 -11.81
C LEU A 363 0.42 20.10 -10.56
N PHE A 364 0.31 21.41 -10.74
CA PHE A 364 0.10 22.31 -9.61
C PHE A 364 -1.22 22.04 -8.85
N PRO A 365 -2.39 21.92 -9.52
CA PRO A 365 -3.63 21.56 -8.84
C PRO A 365 -3.55 20.24 -8.07
N THR A 366 -2.89 19.22 -8.64
CA THR A 366 -2.72 17.93 -7.99
C THR A 366 -1.87 18.06 -6.72
N ILE A 367 -0.72 18.74 -6.79
CA ILE A 367 0.15 18.96 -5.64
C ILE A 367 -0.58 19.75 -4.56
N PHE A 368 -1.27 20.83 -4.93
CA PHE A 368 -2.04 21.64 -3.98
C PHE A 368 -3.09 20.79 -3.23
N ALA A 369 -3.89 20.01 -3.97
CA ALA A 369 -4.87 19.10 -3.37
C ALA A 369 -4.25 18.02 -2.49
N THR A 370 -3.02 17.57 -2.80
CA THR A 370 -2.32 16.58 -1.99
C THR A 370 -1.76 17.18 -0.71
N VAL A 371 -1.21 18.39 -0.78
CA VAL A 371 -0.65 19.12 0.39
C VAL A 371 -1.72 19.40 1.43
N ILE A 372 -2.99 19.57 1.03
CA ILE A 372 -4.10 19.65 1.99
C ILE A 372 -4.12 18.44 2.91
N GLY A 373 -3.95 17.22 2.37
CA GLY A 373 -3.86 15.99 3.16
C GLY A 373 -2.66 15.98 4.12
N SER A 374 -1.49 16.43 3.64
CA SER A 374 -0.28 16.53 4.48
C SER A 374 -0.47 17.49 5.66
N ILE A 375 -1.09 18.65 5.41
CA ILE A 375 -1.41 19.63 6.46
C ILE A 375 -2.41 19.01 7.45
N GLY A 376 -3.44 18.30 6.96
CA GLY A 376 -4.40 17.60 7.82
C GLY A 376 -3.73 16.57 8.73
N TRP A 377 -2.77 15.79 8.21
CA TRP A 377 -2.00 14.85 9.01
C TRP A 377 -1.21 15.52 10.13
N ILE A 378 -0.47 16.58 9.78
CA ILE A 378 0.31 17.36 10.76
C ILE A 378 -0.62 17.97 11.82
N TRP A 379 -1.78 18.49 11.39
CA TRP A 379 -2.78 19.07 12.29
C TRP A 379 -3.26 18.06 13.34
N ILE A 380 -3.66 16.86 12.88
CA ILE A 380 -4.13 15.79 13.77
C ILE A 380 -3.00 15.30 14.69
N ALA A 381 -1.76 15.18 14.18
CA ALA A 381 -0.63 14.80 14.99
C ALA A 381 -0.36 15.83 16.11
N ILE A 382 -0.49 17.14 15.83
CA ILE A 382 -0.39 18.20 16.83
C ILE A 382 -1.54 18.11 17.85
N GLU A 383 -2.77 17.90 17.40
CA GLU A 383 -3.93 17.69 18.30
C GLU A 383 -3.68 16.51 19.25
N ALA A 384 -3.13 15.40 18.74
CA ALA A 384 -2.82 14.23 19.54
C ALA A 384 -1.70 14.47 20.54
N GLN A 385 -0.63 15.17 20.13
CA GLN A 385 0.50 15.49 21.02
C GLN A 385 0.15 16.52 22.10
N THR A 386 -0.80 17.39 21.81
CA THR A 386 -1.30 18.36 22.81
C THR A 386 -2.40 17.79 23.73
N GLY A 387 -2.70 16.49 23.62
CA GLY A 387 -3.67 15.81 24.47
C GLY A 387 -5.14 16.18 24.18
N ARG A 388 -5.40 16.88 23.07
CA ARG A 388 -6.77 17.26 22.69
C ARG A 388 -7.58 16.05 22.21
N ARG A 389 -6.91 15.02 21.70
CA ARG A 389 -7.47 13.80 21.15
C ARG A 389 -6.44 12.68 21.03
N ALA A 390 -6.89 11.47 20.72
CA ALA A 390 -6.01 10.40 20.25
C ALA A 390 -5.72 10.54 18.73
N LEU A 391 -4.63 9.96 18.24
CA LEU A 391 -4.24 10.05 16.84
C LEU A 391 -5.20 9.28 15.93
N ILE A 392 -5.64 8.10 16.37
CA ILE A 392 -6.36 7.11 15.56
C ILE A 392 -7.81 6.99 15.98
N VAL A 393 -8.10 6.84 17.26
CA VAL A 393 -9.48 6.77 17.75
C VAL A 393 -10.11 8.15 17.61
N ASP A 394 -11.33 8.20 17.08
CA ASP A 394 -12.12 9.43 16.89
C ASP A 394 -11.43 10.46 15.97
N PHE A 395 -10.62 10.01 14.99
CA PHE A 395 -9.93 10.92 14.05
C PHE A 395 -10.92 11.84 13.30
N GLU A 396 -12.18 11.43 13.14
CA GLU A 396 -13.24 12.23 12.52
C GLU A 396 -13.60 13.49 13.33
N ASP A 397 -13.35 13.49 14.64
CA ASP A 397 -13.60 14.63 15.54
C ASP A 397 -12.54 15.72 15.46
N THR A 398 -11.60 15.60 14.52
CA THR A 398 -10.55 16.61 14.33
C THR A 398 -11.14 18.02 14.17
N SER A 399 -10.46 19.02 14.72
CA SER A 399 -10.81 20.43 14.47
C SER A 399 -10.38 20.93 13.08
N TRP A 400 -9.75 20.10 12.25
CA TRP A 400 -9.25 20.45 10.93
C TRP A 400 -10.38 21.01 10.05
N PRO A 401 -10.36 22.33 9.71
CA PRO A 401 -11.51 22.98 9.05
C PRO A 401 -11.83 22.41 7.68
N TRP A 402 -10.79 22.01 6.92
CA TRP A 402 -10.97 21.40 5.60
C TRP A 402 -11.77 20.10 5.68
N TYR A 403 -11.39 19.20 6.58
CA TYR A 403 -12.09 17.93 6.75
C TYR A 403 -13.56 18.14 7.14
N LYS A 404 -13.82 19.05 8.07
CA LYS A 404 -15.20 19.35 8.52
C LYS A 404 -16.15 19.83 7.40
N ILE A 405 -15.61 20.47 6.37
CA ILE A 405 -16.40 20.95 5.21
C ILE A 405 -16.40 19.87 4.11
N TRP A 406 -15.21 19.38 3.74
CA TRP A 406 -14.99 18.51 2.59
C TRP A 406 -15.59 17.13 2.77
N SER A 407 -15.50 16.53 3.99
CA SER A 407 -16.05 15.21 4.26
C SER A 407 -17.56 15.12 4.07
N LYS A 408 -18.29 16.21 4.25
CA LYS A 408 -19.77 16.24 4.14
C LYS A 408 -20.30 15.96 2.73
N ILE A 409 -19.50 16.13 1.69
CA ILE A 409 -19.92 15.85 0.31
C ILE A 409 -19.79 14.36 -0.05
N PHE A 410 -19.18 13.54 0.82
CA PHE A 410 -19.00 12.12 0.61
C PHE A 410 -20.10 11.28 1.25
N PRO A 411 -20.39 10.06 0.73
CA PRO A 411 -21.31 9.13 1.36
C PRO A 411 -20.77 8.67 2.71
N ASP A 412 -21.65 8.47 3.65
CA ASP A 412 -21.33 7.97 4.99
C ASP A 412 -21.74 6.50 5.09
N TYR A 413 -20.78 5.59 4.83
CA TYR A 413 -21.04 4.16 4.89
C TYR A 413 -20.99 3.61 6.32
N HIS A 414 -20.51 4.40 7.28
CA HIS A 414 -20.50 4.00 8.70
C HIS A 414 -21.88 4.16 9.33
N ASN A 415 -22.47 5.36 9.22
CA ASN A 415 -23.76 5.67 9.84
C ASN A 415 -24.96 5.42 8.90
N MET A 416 -24.74 5.23 7.62
CA MET A 416 -25.75 4.91 6.59
C MET A 416 -27.00 5.81 6.63
N PRO A 417 -26.89 7.15 6.69
CA PRO A 417 -28.05 8.02 6.59
C PRO A 417 -28.80 7.80 5.26
N ALA A 418 -30.09 8.14 5.22
CA ALA A 418 -30.98 7.84 4.08
C ALA A 418 -30.48 8.33 2.71
N ASN A 419 -29.65 9.36 2.68
CA ASN A 419 -29.09 9.92 1.45
C ASN A 419 -27.79 9.24 1.00
N THR A 420 -27.19 8.33 1.78
CA THR A 420 -25.89 7.71 1.49
C THR A 420 -25.86 7.08 0.11
N MET A 421 -26.86 6.33 -0.28
CA MET A 421 -26.90 5.63 -1.57
C MET A 421 -26.98 6.59 -2.76
N TRP A 422 -27.71 7.70 -2.61
CA TRP A 422 -27.76 8.74 -3.66
C TRP A 422 -26.43 9.45 -3.82
N VAL A 423 -25.80 9.82 -2.71
CA VAL A 423 -24.46 10.44 -2.74
C VAL A 423 -23.43 9.46 -3.33
N ALA A 424 -23.50 8.17 -2.97
CA ALA A 424 -22.66 7.14 -3.56
C ALA A 424 -22.86 6.98 -5.07
N ALA A 425 -24.11 7.05 -5.55
CA ALA A 425 -24.41 6.99 -6.98
C ALA A 425 -23.83 8.19 -7.74
N ILE A 426 -23.93 9.40 -7.18
CA ILE A 426 -23.31 10.60 -7.73
C ILE A 426 -21.78 10.44 -7.84
N TRP A 427 -21.13 9.98 -6.78
CA TRP A 427 -19.68 9.77 -6.80
C TRP A 427 -19.26 8.63 -7.74
N SER A 428 -20.06 7.59 -7.86
CA SER A 428 -19.84 6.53 -8.87
C SER A 428 -19.85 7.11 -10.29
N PHE A 429 -20.81 7.99 -10.60
CA PHE A 429 -20.86 8.69 -11.86
C PHE A 429 -19.63 9.60 -12.08
N VAL A 430 -19.22 10.36 -11.06
CA VAL A 430 -18.02 11.23 -11.11
C VAL A 430 -16.75 10.39 -11.39
N ILE A 431 -16.61 9.23 -10.75
CA ILE A 431 -15.47 8.32 -10.95
C ILE A 431 -15.45 7.80 -12.38
N ILE A 432 -16.60 7.38 -12.92
CA ILE A 432 -16.74 6.92 -14.30
C ILE A 432 -16.45 8.07 -15.28
N LEU A 433 -16.90 9.27 -14.97
CA LEU A 433 -16.62 10.47 -15.78
C LEU A 433 -15.11 10.75 -15.82
N PHE A 434 -14.40 10.73 -14.67
CA PHE A 434 -12.96 10.92 -14.64
C PHE A 434 -12.22 9.85 -15.44
N PHE A 435 -12.59 8.57 -15.28
CA PHE A 435 -12.05 7.51 -16.11
C PHE A 435 -12.25 7.78 -17.61
N SER A 436 -13.47 8.18 -18.01
CA SER A 436 -13.81 8.47 -19.40
C SER A 436 -13.03 9.66 -19.96
N ILE A 437 -12.83 10.72 -19.16
CA ILE A 437 -12.00 11.87 -19.52
C ILE A 437 -10.57 11.43 -19.78
N GLY A 438 -9.98 10.61 -18.87
CA GLY A 438 -8.65 10.05 -19.05
C GLY A 438 -8.53 9.20 -20.31
N TRP A 439 -9.52 8.34 -20.57
CA TRP A 439 -9.58 7.50 -21.76
C TRP A 439 -9.64 8.34 -23.07
N GLN A 440 -10.50 9.34 -23.12
CA GLN A 440 -10.70 10.19 -24.31
C GLN A 440 -9.52 11.14 -24.56
N SER A 441 -8.79 11.54 -23.54
CA SER A 441 -7.67 12.47 -23.64
C SER A 441 -6.53 11.97 -24.56
N VAL A 442 -6.45 10.67 -24.79
CA VAL A 442 -5.47 10.06 -25.72
C VAL A 442 -5.82 10.31 -27.19
N ASN A 443 -7.11 10.47 -27.52
CA ASN A 443 -7.56 10.64 -28.92
C ASN A 443 -7.34 12.08 -29.45
N GLY A 444 -7.19 13.08 -28.58
CA GLY A 444 -7.02 14.50 -28.93
C GLY A 444 -5.61 14.90 -29.36
N ASN A 445 -4.61 14.05 -29.14
CA ASN A 445 -3.21 14.39 -29.42
C ASN A 445 -2.66 13.55 -30.59
N LYS A 446 -2.85 14.02 -31.82
CA LYS A 446 -2.11 13.48 -33.00
C LYS A 446 -0.62 13.70 -32.70
N ASN A 447 0.10 12.61 -32.58
CA ASN A 447 1.49 12.47 -32.16
C ASN A 447 2.46 13.37 -32.95
N PRO A 448 3.06 14.45 -32.39
CA PRO A 448 4.05 15.25 -33.11
C PRO A 448 5.41 14.52 -33.27
N PHE A 449 5.61 13.38 -32.58
CA PHE A 449 6.88 12.64 -32.63
C PHE A 449 6.99 11.57 -33.74
N ARG A 450 5.86 11.25 -34.43
CA ARG A 450 5.90 10.28 -35.54
C ARG A 450 6.33 10.93 -36.87
N SER A 451 6.22 12.25 -37.03
CA SER A 451 6.62 12.95 -38.24
C SER A 451 8.14 13.10 -38.36
N LYS A 452 8.86 13.28 -37.25
CA LYS A 452 10.33 13.47 -37.28
C LYS A 452 11.16 12.20 -37.61
N ARG A 453 10.60 11.01 -37.44
CA ARG A 453 11.27 9.75 -37.78
C ARG A 453 11.07 9.35 -39.27
N ALA A 454 10.00 9.83 -39.88
CA ALA A 454 9.78 9.62 -41.31
C ALA A 454 10.71 10.51 -42.19
N ASP A 455 10.92 11.77 -41.74
CA ASP A 455 11.74 12.73 -42.48
C ASP A 455 13.25 12.43 -42.37
N THR A 456 13.72 11.77 -41.30
CA THR A 456 15.13 11.40 -41.15
C THR A 456 15.51 10.17 -42.00
N ASN A 457 14.54 9.30 -42.31
CA ASN A 457 14.79 8.13 -43.18
C ASN A 457 14.67 8.46 -44.67
N MET A 458 14.10 9.60 -45.09
CA MET A 458 14.09 10.04 -46.48
C MET A 458 15.43 10.74 -46.89
N ILE A 459 16.13 11.35 -45.93
CA ILE A 459 17.41 12.05 -46.23
C ILE A 459 18.59 11.08 -46.36
N THR A 460 18.48 9.85 -45.81
CA THR A 460 19.57 8.85 -45.89
C THR A 460 19.50 7.93 -47.12
N THR A 461 18.40 7.95 -47.89
CA THR A 461 18.27 7.15 -49.13
C THR A 461 18.77 7.88 -50.38
N ASP A 462 18.93 9.22 -50.36
CA ASP A 462 19.41 9.98 -51.51
C ASP A 462 20.94 10.18 -51.56
N LEU A 463 21.70 9.71 -50.55
CA LEU A 463 23.17 9.84 -50.54
C LEU A 463 23.92 8.57 -50.98
N ASN A 464 23.22 7.49 -51.34
CA ASN A 464 23.87 6.23 -51.78
C ASN A 464 23.68 5.89 -53.26
N SER A 465 23.23 6.83 -54.11
CA SER A 465 23.04 6.59 -55.54
C SER A 465 23.96 7.44 -56.44
N GLY A 466 25.20 7.68 -56.04
CA GLY A 466 26.11 8.50 -56.82
C GLY A 466 27.59 8.16 -56.62
N SER A 467 28.06 6.98 -57.03
CA SER A 467 29.45 6.81 -57.48
C SER A 467 29.69 5.40 -58.06
N SER A 468 29.38 5.22 -59.34
CA SER A 468 30.05 4.19 -60.16
C SER A 468 30.23 4.76 -61.55
N ILE A 469 31.34 5.47 -61.79
CA ILE A 469 31.95 5.61 -63.10
C ILE A 469 33.45 5.86 -62.89
N ARG A 470 34.24 4.89 -63.44
CA ARG A 470 35.65 4.78 -63.73
C ARG A 470 36.57 4.27 -62.61
#